data_b78f7eee32a01d41ee83c99473b46726
#
_entry.id   b78f7eee32a01d41ee83c99473b46726
#
_cell.length_a   1.000
_cell.length_b   1.000
_cell.length_c   1.000
_cell.angle_alpha   90.00
_cell.angle_beta   90.00
_cell.angle_gamma   90.00
#
_symmetry.space_group_name_H-M   'P 1'
#
loop_
_entity.id
_entity.type
_entity.pdbx_description
1 polymer ?
#
loop_
_entity_poly.entity_id
_entity_poly.type
_entity_poly.pdbx_seq_one_letter_code
_entity_poly.pdbx_strand_id
1 'polypeptide(L)'
;GTVADVLLAVHRSYLAALSPVLDRVHAMAHVTGGGLPGNLDRALPAELDAVVDTASWEVPALFRILGDAGGVERAERFRTFNMGVGMVAIVAPADVD
;
A
#
# COMPACT_ATOMS: atom_id res chain seq x y z
N GLY A 1 -23.80 0.90 3.44
CA GLY A 1 -23.13 1.47 2.33
C GLY A 1 -23.48 0.90 0.98
N THR A 2 -23.35 1.72 -0.03
CA THR A 2 -23.54 1.32 -1.42
C THR A 2 -22.19 1.14 -2.10
N VAL A 3 -22.19 0.54 -3.29
CA VAL A 3 -20.99 0.44 -4.14
C VAL A 3 -20.46 1.86 -4.45
N ALA A 4 -21.36 2.82 -4.74
CA ALA A 4 -20.96 4.18 -5.01
C ALA A 4 -20.26 4.83 -3.80
N ASP A 5 -20.75 4.63 -2.60
CA ASP A 5 -20.12 5.15 -1.38
C ASP A 5 -18.68 4.65 -1.23
N VAL A 6 -18.47 3.37 -1.49
CA VAL A 6 -17.13 2.75 -1.38
C VAL A 6 -16.19 3.26 -2.48
N LEU A 7 -16.66 3.30 -3.74
CA LEU A 7 -15.83 3.69 -4.87
C LEU A 7 -15.51 5.19 -4.90
N LEU A 8 -16.42 6.02 -4.39
CA LEU A 8 -16.25 7.47 -4.36
C LEU A 8 -15.65 7.99 -3.06
N ALA A 9 -15.28 7.10 -2.15
CA ALA A 9 -14.62 7.48 -0.90
C ALA A 9 -13.33 8.27 -1.19
N VAL A 10 -13.15 9.36 -0.45
CA VAL A 10 -11.96 10.20 -0.58
C VAL A 10 -10.73 9.43 -0.12
N HIS A 11 -9.65 9.49 -0.89
CA HIS A 11 -8.39 8.86 -0.53
C HIS A 11 -7.88 9.40 0.81
N ARG A 12 -7.42 8.50 1.68
CA ARG A 12 -6.93 8.89 3.00
C ARG A 12 -5.69 9.79 2.89
N SER A 13 -5.67 10.88 3.64
CA SER A 13 -4.48 11.70 3.82
C SER A 13 -3.62 11.11 4.94
N TYR A 14 -2.33 10.98 4.69
CA TYR A 14 -1.36 10.45 5.67
C TYR A 14 -0.55 11.55 6.35
N LEU A 15 -0.79 12.81 6.03
CA LEU A 15 0.00 13.93 6.55
C LEU A 15 -0.02 13.98 8.08
N ALA A 16 -1.20 13.92 8.68
CA ALA A 16 -1.34 13.99 10.13
C ALA A 16 -0.69 12.80 10.84
N ALA A 17 -0.77 11.60 10.26
CA ALA A 17 -0.19 10.40 10.84
C ALA A 17 1.34 10.37 10.74
N LEU A 18 1.90 10.88 9.63
CA LEU A 18 3.33 10.77 9.35
C LEU A 18 4.14 11.98 9.80
N SER A 19 3.55 13.18 9.86
CA SER A 19 4.27 14.39 10.24
C SER A 19 5.08 14.28 11.53
N PRO A 20 4.57 13.65 12.62
CA PRO A 20 5.33 13.53 13.86
C PRO A 20 6.58 12.63 13.77
N VAL A 21 6.67 11.77 12.75
CA VAL A 21 7.74 10.78 12.62
C VAL A 21 8.60 10.96 11.37
N LEU A 22 8.42 12.03 10.61
CA LEU A 22 9.14 12.26 9.35
C LEU A 22 10.65 12.27 9.52
N ASP A 23 11.17 12.72 10.66
CA ASP A 23 12.60 12.73 10.94
C ASP A 23 13.22 11.34 11.07
N ARG A 24 12.39 10.30 11.28
CA ARG A 24 12.82 8.90 11.39
C ARG A 24 12.63 8.12 10.10
N VAL A 25 11.96 8.71 9.10
CA VAL A 25 11.64 8.03 7.85
C VAL A 25 12.78 8.19 6.86
N HIS A 26 13.31 7.08 6.36
CA HIS A 26 14.38 7.07 5.35
C HIS A 26 13.83 7.27 3.94
N ALA A 27 12.67 6.70 3.65
CA ALA A 27 11.98 6.84 2.38
C ALA A 27 10.50 6.52 2.56
N MET A 28 9.68 6.97 1.62
CA MET A 28 8.25 6.66 1.59
C MET A 28 7.83 6.25 0.19
N ALA A 29 6.86 5.33 0.11
CA ALA A 29 6.23 4.94 -1.13
C ALA A 29 4.72 5.20 -1.04
N HIS A 30 4.22 6.07 -1.92
CA HIS A 30 2.78 6.26 -2.09
C HIS A 30 2.28 5.24 -3.10
N VAL A 31 1.39 4.35 -2.67
CA VAL A 31 0.93 3.24 -3.51
C VAL A 31 -0.09 3.73 -4.51
N THR A 32 0.33 3.83 -5.76
CA THR A 32 -0.43 4.33 -6.91
C THR A 32 -0.41 3.28 -8.03
N GLY A 33 -0.45 3.70 -9.29
CA GLY A 33 -0.32 2.78 -10.44
C GLY A 33 0.95 1.93 -10.34
N GLY A 34 0.83 0.64 -10.56
CA GLY A 34 1.88 -0.35 -10.32
C GLY A 34 1.73 -1.05 -8.96
N GLY A 35 0.88 -0.54 -8.08
CA GLY A 35 0.59 -1.13 -6.79
C GLY A 35 1.78 -1.12 -5.83
N LEU A 36 1.66 -1.93 -4.78
CA LEU A 36 2.71 -2.06 -3.77
C LEU A 36 4.06 -2.49 -4.37
N PRO A 37 4.16 -3.54 -5.22
CA PRO A 37 5.45 -3.94 -5.78
C PRO A 37 6.16 -2.83 -6.55
N GLY A 38 5.48 -2.16 -7.48
CA GLY A 38 6.09 -1.13 -8.31
C GLY A 38 6.51 0.11 -7.55
N ASN A 39 5.66 0.58 -6.63
CA ASN A 39 5.94 1.81 -5.88
C ASN A 39 6.99 1.59 -4.79
N LEU A 40 6.98 0.42 -4.14
CA LEU A 40 7.99 0.10 -3.14
C LEU A 40 9.38 -0.06 -3.77
N ASP A 41 9.47 -0.69 -4.94
CA ASP A 41 10.71 -0.84 -5.68
C ASP A 41 11.38 0.51 -5.99
N ARG A 42 10.59 1.51 -6.38
CA ARG A 42 11.10 2.86 -6.65
C ARG A 42 11.68 3.55 -5.41
N ALA A 43 11.19 3.22 -4.23
CA ALA A 43 11.65 3.82 -2.98
C ALA A 43 12.90 3.14 -2.41
N LEU A 44 13.24 1.95 -2.89
CA LEU A 44 14.37 1.18 -2.39
C LEU A 44 15.65 1.44 -3.18
N PRO A 45 16.83 1.44 -2.53
CA PRO A 45 18.12 1.40 -3.23
C PRO A 45 18.23 0.14 -4.10
N ALA A 46 19.03 0.22 -5.17
CA ALA A 46 19.18 -0.88 -6.14
C ALA A 46 19.72 -2.18 -5.51
N GLU A 47 20.49 -2.07 -4.44
CA GLU A 47 21.10 -3.20 -3.74
C GLU A 47 20.19 -3.85 -2.69
N LEU A 48 18.99 -3.31 -2.46
CA LEU A 48 18.05 -3.84 -1.47
C LEU A 48 16.80 -4.40 -2.12
N ASP A 49 16.31 -5.48 -1.55
CA ASP A 49 15.03 -6.09 -1.90
C ASP A 49 14.04 -5.93 -0.74
N ALA A 50 12.76 -5.99 -1.05
CA ALA A 50 11.70 -5.97 -0.05
C ALA A 50 11.03 -7.34 0.02
N VAL A 51 10.79 -7.80 1.24
CA VAL A 51 9.94 -8.96 1.51
C VAL A 51 8.65 -8.47 2.16
N VAL A 52 7.52 -8.69 1.49
CA VAL A 52 6.21 -8.22 1.96
C VAL A 52 5.41 -9.40 2.49
N ASP A 53 5.08 -9.34 3.78
CA ASP A 53 4.18 -10.31 4.40
C ASP A 53 2.74 -9.85 4.18
N THR A 54 2.08 -10.43 3.19
CA THR A 54 0.69 -10.09 2.83
C THR A 54 -0.32 -10.55 3.88
N ALA A 55 0.07 -11.36 4.83
CA ALA A 55 -0.77 -11.75 5.97
C ALA A 55 -0.71 -10.75 7.11
N SER A 56 0.17 -9.74 7.06
CA SER A 56 0.35 -8.77 8.14
C SER A 56 -0.76 -7.70 8.22
N TRP A 57 -1.63 -7.64 7.24
CA TRP A 57 -2.81 -6.75 7.26
C TRP A 57 -4.01 -7.44 6.62
N GLU A 58 -5.21 -6.91 6.90
CA GLU A 58 -6.43 -7.38 6.28
C GLU A 58 -6.73 -6.58 5.02
N VAL A 59 -6.82 -7.25 3.89
CA VAL A 59 -7.17 -6.62 2.62
C VAL A 59 -8.67 -6.26 2.65
N PRO A 60 -9.03 -4.98 2.40
CA PRO A 60 -10.43 -4.59 2.35
C PRO A 60 -11.25 -5.41 1.35
N ALA A 61 -12.50 -5.70 1.73
CA ALA A 61 -13.39 -6.53 0.92
C ALA A 61 -13.59 -6.02 -0.51
N LEU A 62 -13.50 -4.70 -0.72
CA LEU A 62 -13.61 -4.08 -2.04
C LEU A 62 -12.66 -4.72 -3.05
N PHE A 63 -11.39 -4.87 -2.69
CA PHE A 63 -10.36 -5.39 -3.60
C PHE A 63 -10.58 -6.88 -3.90
N ARG A 64 -11.02 -7.65 -2.92
CA ARG A 64 -11.37 -9.05 -3.10
C ARG A 64 -12.55 -9.20 -4.06
N ILE A 65 -13.60 -8.41 -3.87
CA ILE A 65 -14.79 -8.43 -4.71
C ILE A 65 -14.45 -8.06 -6.15
N LEU A 66 -13.71 -6.96 -6.36
CA LEU A 66 -13.31 -6.53 -7.69
C LEU A 66 -12.39 -7.54 -8.38
N GLY A 67 -11.45 -8.10 -7.64
CA GLY A 67 -10.54 -9.11 -8.16
C GLY A 67 -11.26 -10.39 -8.58
N ASP A 68 -12.20 -10.87 -7.76
CA ASP A 68 -12.98 -12.08 -8.06
C ASP A 68 -13.92 -11.85 -9.24
N ALA A 69 -14.62 -10.71 -9.28
CA ALA A 69 -15.56 -10.38 -10.35
C ALA A 69 -14.84 -10.21 -11.69
N GLY A 70 -13.62 -9.67 -11.69
CA GLY A 70 -12.80 -9.47 -12.89
C GLY A 70 -11.94 -10.67 -13.27
N GLY A 71 -11.91 -11.73 -12.46
CA GLY A 71 -11.03 -12.87 -12.68
C GLY A 71 -9.55 -12.52 -12.63
N VAL A 72 -9.17 -11.53 -11.82
CA VAL A 72 -7.81 -11.02 -11.74
C VAL A 72 -6.95 -11.95 -10.88
N GLU A 73 -5.81 -12.38 -11.41
CA GLU A 73 -4.85 -13.19 -10.66
C GLU A 73 -4.28 -12.42 -9.47
N ARG A 74 -3.86 -13.13 -8.43
CA ARG A 74 -3.37 -12.53 -7.20
C ARG A 74 -2.22 -11.54 -7.41
N ALA A 75 -1.20 -11.93 -8.19
CA ALA A 75 -0.07 -11.05 -8.47
C ALA A 75 -0.49 -9.77 -9.18
N GLU A 76 -1.41 -9.87 -10.13
CA GLU A 76 -1.92 -8.72 -10.86
C GLU A 76 -2.78 -7.81 -9.99
N ARG A 77 -3.50 -8.36 -8.99
CA ARG A 77 -4.25 -7.56 -8.02
C ARG A 77 -3.34 -6.58 -7.27
N PHE A 78 -2.14 -7.04 -6.86
CA PHE A 78 -1.18 -6.19 -6.17
C PHE A 78 -0.53 -5.13 -7.06
N ARG A 79 -0.56 -5.31 -8.38
CA ARG A 79 -0.08 -4.30 -9.34
C ARG A 79 -1.17 -3.30 -9.71
N THR A 80 -2.41 -3.74 -9.74
CA THR A 80 -3.57 -2.94 -10.16
C THR A 80 -4.16 -2.15 -9.00
N PHE A 81 -4.27 -2.78 -7.83
CA PHE A 81 -4.88 -2.20 -6.65
C PHE A 81 -3.83 -1.97 -5.56
N ASN A 82 -4.13 -1.05 -4.63
CA ASN A 82 -3.28 -0.86 -3.45
C ASN A 82 -3.49 -1.97 -2.39
N MET A 83 -4.54 -2.75 -2.51
CA MET A 83 -4.89 -3.87 -1.62
C MET A 83 -4.98 -3.46 -0.13
N GLY A 84 -5.32 -2.22 0.12
CA GLY A 84 -5.49 -1.67 1.46
C GLY A 84 -4.28 -0.93 2.02
N VAL A 85 -3.18 -0.86 1.25
CA VAL A 85 -1.97 -0.14 1.65
C VAL A 85 -1.79 1.07 0.74
N GLY A 86 -1.99 2.27 1.28
CA GLY A 86 -1.86 3.51 0.51
C GLY A 86 -0.50 4.18 0.63
N MET A 87 0.24 3.92 1.71
CA MET A 87 1.53 4.53 1.97
C MET A 87 2.43 3.56 2.73
N VAL A 88 3.69 3.50 2.36
CA VAL A 88 4.72 2.73 3.06
C VAL A 88 5.82 3.68 3.50
N ALA A 89 6.18 3.63 4.78
CA ALA A 89 7.31 4.38 5.32
C ALA A 89 8.45 3.42 5.62
N ILE A 90 9.67 3.77 5.20
CA ILE A 90 10.86 2.97 5.41
C ILE A 90 11.67 3.61 6.54
N VAL A 91 11.89 2.86 7.60
CA VAL A 91 12.59 3.32 8.81
C VAL A 91 13.64 2.31 9.24
N ALA A 92 14.53 2.75 10.14
CA ALA A 92 15.48 1.83 10.76
C ALA A 92 14.72 0.80 11.64
N PRO A 93 15.26 -0.44 11.83
CA PRO A 93 14.57 -1.45 12.64
C PRO A 93 14.18 -0.98 14.05
N ALA A 94 14.98 -0.12 14.67
CA ALA A 94 14.72 0.41 16.00
C ALA A 94 13.50 1.36 16.04
N ASP A 95 13.05 1.88 14.91
CA ASP A 95 11.98 2.86 14.80
C ASP A 95 10.65 2.26 14.31
N VAL A 96 10.55 0.92 14.21
CA VAL A 96 9.36 0.24 13.68
C VAL A 96 8.15 0.39 14.59
N ASP A 97 8.32 0.52 15.88
CA ASP A 97 7.23 0.64 16.87
C ASP A 97 6.74 2.07 17.08
#